data_37a84fa5ee3d0cda633b80393d6afcb1
#
_entry.id   37a84fa5ee3d0cda633b80393d6afcb1
#
_cell.length_a   1.000
_cell.length_b   1.000
_cell.length_c   1.000
_cell.angle_alpha   90.00
_cell.angle_beta   90.00
_cell.angle_gamma   90.00
#
_symmetry.space_group_name_H-M   'P 1'
#
loop_
_entity.id
_entity.type
_entity.pdbx_description
1 polymer ?
#
loop_
_entity_poly.entity_id
_entity_poly.type
_entity_poly.pdbx_seq_one_letter_code
_entity_poly.pdbx_strand_id
1 'polypeptide(L)'
;MVLFGMHYIVGLGNPGEKYALSRHNVGWIVLDHLRSLVDLPALMTEKKFNGQITDGRIAGAPVTVLYPDTFMNNSGTAVRKLVPHNALTHLVVLYDDIDLPLGEVRVSFGRGSGGHNGVTSIIEKLGSKDFVRVRIGIGKTGFWPWERGVTKRPAGGGALERYVLGNFTKKELDTIDKASVQILEVVATIVSKGHVAAMNLYN
;
A
#
# COMPACT_ATOMS: atom_id res chain seq x y z
N MET A 1 15.93 -21.71 14.75
CA MET A 1 16.08 -20.36 14.21
C MET A 1 15.32 -20.32 12.87
N VAL A 2 14.19 -19.64 12.79
CA VAL A 2 13.44 -19.54 11.53
C VAL A 2 14.22 -18.58 10.63
N LEU A 3 14.72 -19.06 9.49
CA LEU A 3 15.33 -18.22 8.47
C LEU A 3 14.21 -17.53 7.69
N PHE A 4 13.92 -16.28 8.04
CA PHE A 4 13.00 -15.46 7.25
C PHE A 4 13.69 -15.00 5.96
N GLY A 5 13.03 -15.19 4.82
CA GLY A 5 13.44 -14.57 3.56
C GLY A 5 13.30 -13.04 3.63
N MET A 6 14.02 -12.32 2.77
CA MET A 6 13.86 -10.87 2.60
C MET A 6 12.46 -10.54 2.08
N HIS A 7 11.75 -9.63 2.72
CA HIS A 7 10.48 -9.09 2.25
C HIS A 7 10.65 -7.69 1.67
N TYR A 8 9.85 -7.37 0.67
CA TYR A 8 9.82 -6.08 -0.02
C TYR A 8 8.48 -5.42 0.24
N ILE A 9 8.48 -4.28 0.93
CA ILE A 9 7.26 -3.55 1.29
C ILE A 9 7.23 -2.27 0.47
N VAL A 10 6.21 -2.10 -0.35
CA VAL A 10 6.07 -0.99 -1.27
C VAL A 10 4.82 -0.21 -0.95
N GLY A 11 4.95 1.09 -0.64
CA GLY A 11 3.82 2.01 -0.61
C GLY A 11 3.64 2.69 -1.94
N LEU A 12 2.42 2.72 -2.47
CA LEU A 12 2.12 3.45 -3.69
C LEU A 12 1.78 4.91 -3.37
N GLY A 13 2.26 5.81 -4.22
CA GLY A 13 2.05 7.25 -4.14
C GLY A 13 2.65 7.97 -5.36
N ASN A 14 2.30 9.24 -5.54
CA ASN A 14 2.86 10.14 -6.54
C ASN A 14 3.90 11.07 -5.89
N PRO A 15 5.05 11.33 -6.52
CA PRO A 15 6.02 12.28 -6.03
C PRO A 15 5.53 13.72 -6.15
N GLY A 16 6.02 14.56 -5.25
CA GLY A 16 5.75 16.00 -5.22
C GLY A 16 4.79 16.41 -4.11
N GLU A 17 5.09 17.57 -3.51
CA GLU A 17 4.42 18.12 -2.34
C GLU A 17 2.90 18.26 -2.50
N LYS A 18 2.42 18.62 -3.69
CA LYS A 18 0.99 18.74 -3.99
C LYS A 18 0.19 17.43 -3.82
N TYR A 19 0.86 16.27 -3.84
CA TYR A 19 0.24 14.96 -3.67
C TYR A 19 0.44 14.38 -2.27
N ALA A 20 1.27 14.99 -1.43
CA ALA A 20 1.68 14.45 -0.13
C ALA A 20 0.51 13.97 0.73
N LEU A 21 -0.60 14.69 0.72
CA LEU A 21 -1.81 14.36 1.48
C LEU A 21 -2.96 13.82 0.61
N SER A 22 -2.71 13.49 -0.66
CA SER A 22 -3.74 12.94 -1.53
C SER A 22 -4.14 11.51 -1.11
N ARG A 23 -5.39 11.13 -1.38
CA ARG A 23 -5.88 9.77 -1.09
C ARG A 23 -5.08 8.70 -1.82
N HIS A 24 -4.59 9.02 -3.01
CA HIS A 24 -3.75 8.14 -3.81
C HIS A 24 -2.36 7.91 -3.21
N ASN A 25 -1.95 8.75 -2.24
CA ASN A 25 -0.69 8.60 -1.51
C ASN A 25 -0.86 7.89 -0.16
N VAL A 26 -2.02 7.29 0.13
CA VAL A 26 -2.25 6.59 1.41
C VAL A 26 -1.20 5.50 1.66
N GLY A 27 -0.70 4.84 0.61
CA GLY A 27 0.37 3.86 0.74
C GLY A 27 1.66 4.47 1.35
N TRP A 28 2.04 5.68 0.92
CA TRP A 28 3.18 6.42 1.48
C TRP A 28 2.89 6.91 2.91
N ILE A 29 1.71 7.52 3.12
CA ILE A 29 1.29 8.04 4.43
C ILE A 29 1.36 6.94 5.49
N VAL A 30 0.81 5.76 5.18
CA VAL A 30 0.84 4.61 6.09
C VAL A 30 2.26 4.09 6.29
N LEU A 31 3.07 3.99 5.24
CA LEU A 31 4.46 3.56 5.40
C LEU A 31 5.28 4.50 6.29
N ASP A 32 5.04 5.82 6.25
CA ASP A 32 5.69 6.77 7.15
C ASP A 32 5.33 6.49 8.61
N HIS A 33 4.06 6.19 8.90
CA HIS A 33 3.62 5.80 10.24
C HIS A 33 4.24 4.46 10.66
N LEU A 34 4.19 3.44 9.79
CA LEU A 34 4.80 2.14 10.08
C LEU A 34 6.28 2.28 10.39
N ARG A 35 6.99 3.06 9.58
CA ARG A 35 8.42 3.32 9.76
C ARG A 35 8.73 3.93 11.13
N SER A 36 7.92 4.90 11.56
CA SER A 36 8.05 5.51 12.89
C SER A 36 7.71 4.54 14.02
N LEU A 37 6.68 3.70 13.87
CA LEU A 37 6.23 2.76 14.89
C LEU A 37 7.24 1.63 15.17
N VAL A 38 8.05 1.23 14.17
CA VAL A 38 9.06 0.16 14.30
C VAL A 38 10.49 0.67 14.21
N ASP A 39 10.68 1.99 14.30
CA ASP A 39 11.98 2.66 14.31
C ASP A 39 12.89 2.24 13.15
N LEU A 40 12.33 2.21 11.92
CA LEU A 40 13.15 2.00 10.73
C LEU A 40 14.02 3.23 10.45
N PRO A 41 15.24 3.03 9.88
CA PRO A 41 16.12 4.13 9.53
C PRO A 41 15.51 5.16 8.59
N ALA A 42 16.15 6.31 8.46
CA ALA A 42 15.78 7.34 7.51
C ALA A 42 15.81 6.82 6.07
N LEU A 43 14.92 7.35 5.24
CA LEU A 43 14.88 7.01 3.82
C LEU A 43 16.14 7.52 3.10
N MET A 44 16.68 6.69 2.22
CA MET A 44 17.78 7.04 1.34
C MET A 44 17.29 7.02 -0.12
N THR A 45 17.61 8.07 -0.86
CA THR A 45 17.29 8.11 -2.29
C THR A 45 18.21 7.16 -3.07
N GLU A 46 17.61 6.19 -3.76
CA GLU A 46 18.32 5.19 -4.55
C GLU A 46 17.92 5.28 -6.03
N LYS A 47 18.67 6.07 -6.79
CA LYS A 47 18.42 6.30 -8.23
C LYS A 47 18.34 5.00 -9.04
N LYS A 48 19.11 3.97 -8.66
CA LYS A 48 19.07 2.67 -9.34
C LYS A 48 17.70 2.01 -9.25
N PHE A 49 16.94 2.26 -8.19
CA PHE A 49 15.59 1.73 -7.99
C PHE A 49 14.48 2.71 -8.35
N ASN A 50 14.81 3.94 -8.77
CA ASN A 50 13.84 5.03 -9.00
C ASN A 50 12.94 5.25 -7.77
N GLY A 51 13.54 5.38 -6.58
CA GLY A 51 12.78 5.51 -5.34
C GLY A 51 13.62 5.82 -4.13
N GLN A 52 12.95 5.98 -3.01
CA GLN A 52 13.58 6.07 -1.70
C GLN A 52 13.37 4.74 -0.98
N ILE A 53 14.41 4.27 -0.31
CA ILE A 53 14.39 2.99 0.41
C ILE A 53 14.88 3.14 1.84
N THR A 54 14.47 2.20 2.67
CA THR A 54 15.10 1.90 3.96
C THR A 54 15.06 0.39 4.21
N ASP A 55 16.10 -0.11 4.86
CA ASP A 55 16.20 -1.51 5.26
C ASP A 55 16.05 -1.64 6.78
N GLY A 56 15.47 -2.75 7.23
CA GLY A 56 15.31 -3.01 8.66
C GLY A 56 14.64 -4.33 8.95
N ARG A 57 13.91 -4.38 10.07
CA ARG A 57 13.16 -5.58 10.48
C ARG A 57 11.75 -5.24 10.93
N ILE A 58 10.80 -6.08 10.56
CA ILE A 58 9.43 -6.05 11.09
C ILE A 58 9.12 -7.46 11.61
N ALA A 59 8.68 -7.56 12.86
CA ALA A 59 8.45 -8.86 13.54
C ALA A 59 9.62 -9.85 13.40
N GLY A 60 10.85 -9.34 13.45
CA GLY A 60 12.08 -10.14 13.31
C GLY A 60 12.47 -10.52 11.88
N ALA A 61 11.59 -10.36 10.89
CA ALA A 61 11.88 -10.62 9.48
C ALA A 61 12.63 -9.44 8.83
N PRO A 62 13.65 -9.67 8.00
CA PRO A 62 14.32 -8.61 7.27
C PRO A 62 13.38 -8.03 6.20
N VAL A 63 13.35 -6.70 6.11
CA VAL A 63 12.51 -5.99 5.15
C VAL A 63 13.31 -4.89 4.43
N THR A 64 13.00 -4.69 3.14
CA THR A 64 13.32 -3.48 2.38
C THR A 64 12.03 -2.76 2.08
N VAL A 65 11.92 -1.50 2.50
CA VAL A 65 10.77 -0.64 2.24
C VAL A 65 11.09 0.27 1.07
N LEU A 66 10.17 0.39 0.09
CA LEU A 66 10.33 1.23 -1.09
C LEU A 66 9.19 2.24 -1.21
N TYR A 67 9.55 3.49 -1.45
CA TYR A 67 8.70 4.56 -1.93
C TYR A 67 9.08 4.85 -3.38
N PRO A 68 8.31 4.38 -4.38
CA PRO A 68 8.62 4.63 -5.79
C PRO A 68 8.62 6.14 -6.10
N ASP A 69 9.73 6.69 -6.55
CA ASP A 69 9.84 8.09 -7.00
C ASP A 69 9.45 8.19 -8.49
N THR A 70 8.29 7.59 -8.80
CA THR A 70 7.68 7.59 -10.13
C THR A 70 6.21 7.98 -9.98
N PHE A 71 5.59 8.52 -11.05
CA PHE A 71 4.14 8.66 -11.03
C PHE A 71 3.45 7.29 -10.93
N MET A 72 2.24 7.28 -10.37
CA MET A 72 1.46 6.09 -10.05
C MET A 72 1.42 5.07 -11.20
N ASN A 73 1.14 5.51 -12.41
CA ASN A 73 1.08 4.68 -13.61
C ASN A 73 2.43 4.08 -14.06
N ASN A 74 3.53 4.44 -13.41
CA ASN A 74 4.88 3.91 -13.68
C ASN A 74 5.54 3.27 -12.45
N SER A 75 4.80 3.04 -11.37
CA SER A 75 5.30 2.46 -10.12
C SER A 75 5.97 1.09 -10.31
N GLY A 76 5.47 0.30 -11.25
CA GLY A 76 6.03 -1.00 -11.58
C GLY A 76 7.48 -0.96 -12.03
N THR A 77 7.96 0.17 -12.59
CA THR A 77 9.36 0.33 -13.00
C THR A 77 10.30 0.31 -11.79
N ALA A 78 9.94 0.99 -10.70
CA ALA A 78 10.72 0.97 -9.46
C ALA A 78 10.68 -0.41 -8.80
N VAL A 79 9.48 -0.99 -8.70
CA VAL A 79 9.28 -2.33 -8.11
C VAL A 79 10.08 -3.40 -8.86
N ARG A 80 10.05 -3.41 -10.20
CA ARG A 80 10.78 -4.39 -11.02
C ARG A 80 12.30 -4.30 -10.85
N LYS A 81 12.82 -3.11 -10.58
CA LYS A 81 14.25 -2.91 -10.33
C LYS A 81 14.69 -3.42 -8.96
N LEU A 82 13.83 -3.34 -7.96
CA LEU A 82 14.14 -3.74 -6.58
C LEU A 82 13.87 -5.22 -6.32
N VAL A 83 12.72 -5.73 -6.79
CA VAL A 83 12.24 -7.06 -6.41
C VAL A 83 12.72 -8.12 -7.39
N PRO A 84 13.52 -9.11 -6.96
CA PRO A 84 13.90 -10.25 -7.79
C PRO A 84 12.68 -11.06 -8.23
N HIS A 85 12.71 -11.61 -9.45
CA HIS A 85 11.55 -12.34 -10.00
C HIS A 85 11.17 -13.58 -9.18
N ASN A 86 12.11 -14.22 -8.54
CA ASN A 86 11.88 -15.37 -7.64
C ASN A 86 11.41 -14.97 -6.23
N ALA A 87 11.25 -13.67 -5.93
CA ALA A 87 10.83 -13.15 -4.64
C ALA A 87 9.46 -12.45 -4.67
N LEU A 88 8.66 -12.63 -5.75
CA LEU A 88 7.37 -11.94 -5.91
C LEU A 88 6.38 -12.27 -4.80
N THR A 89 6.38 -13.49 -4.27
CA THR A 89 5.52 -13.89 -3.14
C THR A 89 5.89 -13.19 -1.82
N HIS A 90 7.08 -12.59 -1.75
CA HIS A 90 7.56 -11.78 -0.62
C HIS A 90 7.35 -10.27 -0.84
N LEU A 91 6.77 -9.87 -1.97
CA LEU A 91 6.39 -8.49 -2.24
C LEU A 91 5.04 -8.19 -1.58
N VAL A 92 4.99 -7.12 -0.80
CA VAL A 92 3.78 -6.57 -0.15
C VAL A 92 3.57 -5.15 -0.67
N VAL A 93 2.43 -4.89 -1.31
CA VAL A 93 2.10 -3.58 -1.87
C VAL A 93 0.95 -2.96 -1.08
N LEU A 94 1.18 -1.77 -0.50
CA LEU A 94 0.20 -0.97 0.20
C LEU A 94 -0.34 0.11 -0.74
N TYR A 95 -1.68 0.20 -0.89
CA TYR A 95 -2.30 1.15 -1.81
C TYR A 95 -3.76 1.44 -1.46
N ASP A 96 -4.29 2.53 -2.04
CA ASP A 96 -5.66 2.96 -1.84
C ASP A 96 -6.68 2.06 -2.55
N ASP A 97 -7.77 1.81 -1.86
CA ASP A 97 -8.93 1.11 -2.41
C ASP A 97 -10.22 1.89 -2.16
N ILE A 98 -10.85 2.35 -3.25
CA ILE A 98 -12.06 3.14 -3.19
C ILE A 98 -13.32 2.32 -2.87
N ASP A 99 -13.26 1.01 -3.06
CA ASP A 99 -14.36 0.10 -2.77
C ASP A 99 -14.41 -0.32 -1.28
N LEU A 100 -13.41 0.08 -0.50
CA LEU A 100 -13.38 -0.12 0.94
C LEU A 100 -13.70 1.18 1.68
N PRO A 101 -14.49 1.13 2.76
CA PRO A 101 -14.68 2.27 3.66
C PRO A 101 -13.36 2.86 4.15
N LEU A 102 -13.33 4.17 4.38
CA LEU A 102 -12.16 4.86 4.89
C LEU A 102 -11.58 4.19 6.14
N GLY A 103 -10.30 3.82 6.09
CA GLY A 103 -9.57 3.17 7.17
C GLY A 103 -9.80 1.65 7.28
N GLU A 104 -10.71 1.06 6.50
CA GLU A 104 -10.83 -0.40 6.43
C GLU A 104 -9.62 -1.01 5.71
N VAL A 105 -9.18 -2.17 6.17
CA VAL A 105 -8.00 -2.86 5.62
C VAL A 105 -8.37 -4.25 5.16
N ARG A 106 -7.92 -4.64 3.98
CA ARG A 106 -8.08 -6.00 3.44
C ARG A 106 -6.77 -6.51 2.84
N VAL A 107 -6.52 -7.78 3.00
CA VAL A 107 -5.37 -8.47 2.40
C VAL A 107 -5.83 -9.29 1.20
N SER A 108 -5.07 -9.27 0.11
CA SER A 108 -5.34 -10.13 -1.05
C SER A 108 -4.04 -10.59 -1.71
N PHE A 109 -4.11 -11.72 -2.43
CA PHE A 109 -3.02 -12.31 -3.18
C PHE A 109 -3.49 -12.76 -4.56
N GLY A 110 -2.68 -12.60 -5.60
CA GLY A 110 -2.92 -13.15 -6.93
C GLY A 110 -4.11 -12.57 -7.70
N ARG A 111 -4.63 -11.38 -7.33
CA ARG A 111 -5.82 -10.79 -7.97
C ARG A 111 -5.48 -9.77 -9.06
N GLY A 112 -6.44 -9.37 -9.87
CA GLY A 112 -6.36 -8.25 -10.82
C GLY A 112 -6.21 -6.89 -10.12
N SER A 113 -5.90 -5.82 -10.84
CA SER A 113 -5.62 -4.48 -10.28
C SER A 113 -6.85 -3.76 -9.70
N GLY A 114 -8.07 -4.19 -10.04
CA GLY A 114 -9.29 -3.46 -9.69
C GLY A 114 -9.40 -2.07 -10.35
N GLY A 115 -8.59 -1.81 -11.38
CA GLY A 115 -8.49 -0.51 -12.05
C GLY A 115 -7.51 0.46 -11.40
N HIS A 116 -6.77 0.05 -10.36
CA HIS A 116 -5.76 0.89 -9.74
C HIS A 116 -4.50 0.99 -10.62
N ASN A 117 -4.16 2.19 -11.11
CA ASN A 117 -3.08 2.40 -12.08
C ASN A 117 -1.71 1.91 -11.59
N GLY A 118 -1.37 2.11 -10.33
CA GLY A 118 -0.08 1.66 -9.78
C GLY A 118 0.01 0.14 -9.71
N VAL A 119 -1.06 -0.54 -9.31
CA VAL A 119 -1.12 -2.01 -9.29
C VAL A 119 -1.09 -2.57 -10.73
N THR A 120 -1.79 -1.94 -11.66
CA THR A 120 -1.73 -2.29 -13.09
C THR A 120 -0.28 -2.22 -13.59
N SER A 121 0.40 -1.11 -13.33
CA SER A 121 1.80 -0.92 -13.71
C SER A 121 2.72 -1.99 -13.11
N ILE A 122 2.51 -2.37 -11.83
CA ILE A 122 3.30 -3.44 -11.20
C ILE A 122 3.07 -4.77 -11.90
N ILE A 123 1.81 -5.15 -12.14
CA ILE A 123 1.46 -6.41 -12.81
C ILE A 123 2.10 -6.47 -14.20
N GLU A 124 2.02 -5.41 -14.99
CA GLU A 124 2.60 -5.33 -16.34
C GLU A 124 4.12 -5.45 -16.31
N LYS A 125 4.80 -4.72 -15.41
CA LYS A 125 6.27 -4.73 -15.33
C LYS A 125 6.84 -6.02 -14.74
N LEU A 126 6.12 -6.68 -13.84
CA LEU A 126 6.53 -7.97 -13.27
C LEU A 126 6.12 -9.17 -14.13
N GLY A 127 5.12 -9.00 -15.00
CA GLY A 127 4.51 -10.11 -15.75
C GLY A 127 3.75 -11.09 -14.87
N SER A 128 3.42 -10.73 -13.63
CA SER A 128 2.73 -11.56 -12.65
C SER A 128 1.87 -10.72 -11.72
N LYS A 129 0.84 -11.35 -11.18
CA LYS A 129 -0.01 -10.81 -10.12
C LYS A 129 0.21 -11.51 -8.77
N ASP A 130 1.18 -12.42 -8.67
CA ASP A 130 1.45 -13.28 -7.52
C ASP A 130 2.26 -12.55 -6.44
N PHE A 131 1.68 -11.48 -5.92
CA PHE A 131 2.20 -10.70 -4.80
C PHE A 131 1.08 -10.34 -3.82
N VAL A 132 1.48 -10.04 -2.59
CA VAL A 132 0.56 -9.68 -1.50
C VAL A 132 0.16 -8.22 -1.64
N ARG A 133 -1.09 -7.92 -1.35
CA ARG A 133 -1.64 -6.57 -1.35
C ARG A 133 -2.33 -6.26 -0.05
N VAL A 134 -1.98 -5.15 0.54
CA VAL A 134 -2.68 -4.52 1.65
C VAL A 134 -3.49 -3.36 1.06
N ARG A 135 -4.79 -3.57 0.99
CA ARG A 135 -5.76 -2.63 0.43
C ARG A 135 -6.25 -1.72 1.53
N ILE A 136 -6.05 -0.42 1.39
CA ILE A 136 -6.39 0.58 2.40
C ILE A 136 -7.60 1.38 1.90
N GLY A 137 -8.70 1.27 2.62
CA GLY A 137 -9.94 1.91 2.26
C GLY A 137 -9.83 3.43 2.28
N ILE A 138 -10.28 4.04 1.18
CA ILE A 138 -10.42 5.50 1.03
C ILE A 138 -11.84 5.91 0.66
N GLY A 139 -12.75 4.94 0.49
CA GLY A 139 -14.11 5.17 0.03
C GLY A 139 -14.99 5.89 1.05
N LYS A 140 -15.87 6.76 0.56
CA LYS A 140 -16.92 7.35 1.38
C LYS A 140 -18.05 6.37 1.60
N THR A 141 -18.43 6.16 2.83
CA THR A 141 -19.63 5.41 3.18
C THR A 141 -20.87 6.28 3.02
N GLY A 142 -22.01 5.65 2.73
CA GLY A 142 -23.29 6.36 2.68
C GLY A 142 -23.67 6.97 4.02
N PHE A 143 -24.46 8.07 3.97
CA PHE A 143 -24.94 8.79 5.15
C PHE A 143 -25.93 7.96 6.00
N TRP A 144 -26.69 7.08 5.35
CA TRP A 144 -27.76 6.30 5.99
C TRP A 144 -27.23 5.03 6.67
N PRO A 145 -27.85 4.58 7.80
CA PRO A 145 -27.41 3.40 8.53
C PRO A 145 -27.30 2.11 7.71
N TRP A 146 -28.18 1.94 6.71
CA TRP A 146 -28.18 0.79 5.80
C TRP A 146 -27.13 0.88 4.67
N GLU A 147 -26.51 2.06 4.50
CA GLU A 147 -25.39 2.27 3.57
C GLU A 147 -24.02 2.13 4.25
N ARG A 148 -23.98 1.82 5.56
CA ARG A 148 -22.73 1.59 6.29
C ARG A 148 -22.01 0.39 5.69
N GLY A 149 -20.72 0.60 5.36
CA GLY A 149 -19.89 -0.43 4.72
C GLY A 149 -20.05 -0.52 3.19
N VAL A 150 -20.98 0.22 2.59
CA VAL A 150 -21.10 0.32 1.14
C VAL A 150 -20.44 1.62 0.68
N THR A 151 -19.42 1.50 -0.16
CA THR A 151 -18.77 2.65 -0.78
C THR A 151 -19.44 2.99 -2.10
N LYS A 152 -19.54 4.28 -2.39
CA LYS A 152 -20.05 4.78 -3.69
C LYS A 152 -18.88 5.33 -4.50
N ARG A 153 -18.60 4.73 -5.64
CA ARG A 153 -17.61 5.29 -6.56
C ARG A 153 -18.12 6.61 -7.12
N PRO A 154 -17.29 7.66 -7.20
CA PRO A 154 -17.67 8.91 -7.86
C PRO A 154 -18.08 8.64 -9.31
N ALA A 155 -19.23 9.18 -9.72
CA ALA A 155 -19.76 9.01 -11.06
C ALA A 155 -19.37 10.19 -11.98
N GLY A 156 -19.23 9.91 -13.28
CA GLY A 156 -18.93 10.89 -14.32
C GLY A 156 -17.45 10.97 -14.70
N GLY A 157 -17.17 11.55 -15.88
CA GLY A 157 -15.82 11.62 -16.46
C GLY A 157 -14.81 12.30 -15.53
N GLY A 158 -13.72 11.63 -15.23
CA GLY A 158 -12.64 12.13 -14.37
C GLY A 158 -12.99 12.31 -12.88
N ALA A 159 -14.21 11.95 -12.44
CA ALA A 159 -14.61 12.11 -11.04
C ALA A 159 -13.80 11.20 -10.10
N LEU A 160 -13.52 9.98 -10.51
CA LEU A 160 -12.66 9.05 -9.77
C LEU A 160 -11.25 9.61 -9.60
N GLU A 161 -10.65 10.09 -10.69
CA GLU A 161 -9.32 10.68 -10.67
C GLU A 161 -9.25 11.89 -9.73
N ARG A 162 -10.20 12.83 -9.86
CA ARG A 162 -10.30 13.99 -8.93
C ARG A 162 -10.45 13.57 -7.47
N TYR A 163 -11.15 12.47 -7.21
CA TYR A 163 -11.34 11.98 -5.85
C TYR A 163 -10.04 11.41 -5.26
N VAL A 164 -9.36 10.52 -5.98
CA VAL A 164 -8.12 9.90 -5.48
C VAL A 164 -6.96 10.89 -5.40
N LEU A 165 -6.89 11.88 -6.31
CA LEU A 165 -5.91 12.95 -6.27
C LEU A 165 -6.26 14.08 -5.28
N GLY A 166 -7.48 14.10 -4.76
CA GLY A 166 -7.91 15.04 -3.73
C GLY A 166 -7.30 14.69 -2.37
N ASN A 167 -6.98 15.73 -1.58
CA ASN A 167 -6.38 15.56 -0.26
C ASN A 167 -7.37 14.99 0.75
N PHE A 168 -6.84 14.23 1.70
CA PHE A 168 -7.56 13.91 2.92
C PHE A 168 -7.84 15.17 3.74
N THR A 169 -8.99 15.22 4.39
CA THR A 169 -9.25 16.16 5.47
C THR A 169 -8.49 15.72 6.73
N LYS A 170 -8.31 16.63 7.69
CA LYS A 170 -7.67 16.30 8.98
C LYS A 170 -8.36 15.11 9.67
N LYS A 171 -9.70 15.09 9.69
CA LYS A 171 -10.47 13.98 10.30
C LYS A 171 -10.26 12.65 9.58
N GLU A 172 -10.12 12.67 8.25
CA GLU A 172 -9.81 11.46 7.48
C GLU A 172 -8.39 10.97 7.76
N LEU A 173 -7.40 11.89 7.89
CA LEU A 173 -6.04 11.53 8.31
C LEU A 173 -6.02 10.91 9.70
N ASP A 174 -6.74 11.46 10.69
CA ASP A 174 -6.85 10.87 12.03
C ASP A 174 -7.40 9.42 11.97
N THR A 175 -8.25 9.11 10.98
CA THR A 175 -8.76 7.75 10.76
C THR A 175 -7.68 6.84 10.14
N ILE A 176 -6.92 7.34 9.18
CA ILE A 176 -5.79 6.60 8.57
C ILE A 176 -4.68 6.34 9.61
N ASP A 177 -4.38 7.32 10.47
CA ASP A 177 -3.40 7.16 11.55
C ASP A 177 -3.77 6.00 12.48
N LYS A 178 -5.04 5.92 12.89
CA LYS A 178 -5.54 4.81 13.70
C LYS A 178 -5.47 3.48 12.95
N ALA A 179 -5.81 3.47 11.66
CA ALA A 179 -5.72 2.27 10.82
C ALA A 179 -4.28 1.82 10.62
N SER A 180 -3.29 2.73 10.68
CA SER A 180 -1.87 2.40 10.50
C SER A 180 -1.35 1.43 11.56
N VAL A 181 -1.89 1.47 12.78
CA VAL A 181 -1.55 0.50 13.84
C VAL A 181 -1.99 -0.91 13.43
N GLN A 182 -3.24 -1.07 12.98
CA GLN A 182 -3.71 -2.35 12.46
C GLN A 182 -2.94 -2.80 11.22
N ILE A 183 -2.60 -1.87 10.33
CA ILE A 183 -1.82 -2.18 9.12
C ILE A 183 -0.43 -2.71 9.48
N LEU A 184 0.20 -2.17 10.53
CA LEU A 184 1.46 -2.72 11.04
C LEU A 184 1.30 -4.17 11.50
N GLU A 185 0.24 -4.51 12.22
CA GLU A 185 -0.06 -5.89 12.63
C GLU A 185 -0.30 -6.81 11.44
N VAL A 186 -1.01 -6.32 10.41
CA VAL A 186 -1.22 -7.03 9.15
C VAL A 186 0.12 -7.31 8.46
N VAL A 187 0.97 -6.30 8.29
CA VAL A 187 2.29 -6.44 7.67
C VAL A 187 3.18 -7.38 8.50
N ALA A 188 3.21 -7.22 9.82
CA ALA A 188 3.96 -8.10 10.73
C ALA A 188 3.50 -9.57 10.61
N THR A 189 2.19 -9.79 10.48
CA THR A 189 1.63 -11.14 10.27
C THR A 189 2.03 -11.69 8.90
N ILE A 190 1.99 -10.87 7.84
CA ILE A 190 2.40 -11.29 6.49
C ILE A 190 3.87 -11.74 6.49
N VAL A 191 4.78 -10.94 7.05
CA VAL A 191 6.21 -11.23 7.01
C VAL A 191 6.63 -12.38 7.94
N SER A 192 5.89 -12.63 9.02
CA SER A 192 6.21 -13.66 10.01
C SER A 192 5.45 -14.97 9.82
N LYS A 193 4.21 -14.93 9.32
CA LYS A 193 3.30 -16.10 9.22
C LYS A 193 2.75 -16.34 7.82
N GLY A 194 3.06 -15.44 6.87
CA GLY A 194 2.60 -15.50 5.50
C GLY A 194 1.23 -14.87 5.24
N HIS A 195 0.94 -14.61 3.97
CA HIS A 195 -0.27 -13.90 3.54
C HIS A 195 -1.57 -14.67 3.82
N VAL A 196 -1.54 -16.01 3.81
CA VAL A 196 -2.73 -16.82 4.10
C VAL A 196 -3.20 -16.59 5.54
N ALA A 197 -2.27 -16.57 6.51
CA ALA A 197 -2.59 -16.28 7.90
C ALA A 197 -3.17 -14.86 8.06
N ALA A 198 -2.57 -13.87 7.38
CA ALA A 198 -3.07 -12.50 7.41
C ALA A 198 -4.46 -12.38 6.77
N MET A 199 -4.74 -13.05 5.65
CA MET A 199 -6.06 -13.06 5.01
C MET A 199 -7.14 -13.66 5.93
N ASN A 200 -6.82 -14.70 6.68
CA ASN A 200 -7.76 -15.35 7.61
C ASN A 200 -8.06 -14.49 8.84
N LEU A 201 -7.11 -13.66 9.27
CA LEU A 201 -7.26 -12.84 10.49
C LEU A 201 -7.91 -11.48 10.24
N TYR A 202 -7.71 -10.90 9.05
CA TYR A 202 -8.05 -9.49 8.80
C TYR A 202 -9.05 -9.26 7.65
N ASN A 203 -9.60 -10.31 7.02
CA ASN A 203 -10.62 -10.16 5.97
C ASN A 203 -12.06 -10.43 6.50
#